data_019218040d7c0db0d6e0621eb61cc638
#
_entry.id   019218040d7c0db0d6e0621eb61cc638
#
_cell.length_a   1.000
_cell.length_b   1.000
_cell.length_c   1.000
_cell.angle_alpha   90.00
_cell.angle_beta   90.00
_cell.angle_gamma   90.00
#
_symmetry.space_group_name_H-M   'P 1'
#
loop_
_entity.id
_entity.type
_entity.pdbx_description
1 polymer ?
#
loop_
_entity_poly.entity_id
_entity_poly.type
_entity_poly.pdbx_seq_one_letter_code
_entity_poly.pdbx_strand_id
1 'polypeptide(L)'
;MIILSPGNPMRVVLMTVLIFEMIVFGLAIPVMIFISNVPAAAAAGFGGGAAVLALVAAGLLRSGVGYVLGWLTQLAGLALGFLTTLMFIVGMLLAAVWVLAFVLGKRLDSRMETSPEDRDIP
;
A
#
# COMPACT_ATOMS: atom_id res chain seq x y z
N MET A 1 -17.25 0.01 3.24
CA MET A 1 -16.27 0.41 4.27
C MET A 1 -14.86 0.07 3.85
N ILE A 2 -13.98 1.03 3.97
CA ILE A 2 -12.58 0.88 3.56
C ILE A 2 -11.63 0.72 4.76
N ILE A 3 -12.18 0.68 5.97
CA ILE A 3 -11.41 0.57 7.21
C ILE A 3 -11.51 -0.85 7.74
N LEU A 4 -10.39 -1.41 8.16
CA LEU A 4 -10.37 -2.69 8.86
C LEU A 4 -10.48 -2.43 10.35
N SER A 5 -11.04 -3.39 11.09
CA SER A 5 -11.18 -3.24 12.54
C SER A 5 -9.80 -3.18 13.21
N PRO A 6 -9.65 -2.47 14.33
CA PRO A 6 -8.35 -2.33 14.99
C PRO A 6 -7.69 -3.64 15.39
N GLY A 7 -8.47 -4.68 15.66
CA GLY A 7 -7.95 -5.99 16.04
C GLY A 7 -7.63 -6.89 14.85
N ASN A 8 -7.85 -6.43 13.62
CA ASN A 8 -7.65 -7.24 12.44
C ASN A 8 -6.15 -7.39 12.14
N PRO A 9 -5.61 -8.63 12.08
CA PRO A 9 -4.19 -8.83 11.79
C PRO A 9 -3.77 -8.33 10.41
N MET A 10 -4.70 -8.26 9.45
CA MET A 10 -4.37 -7.77 8.11
C MET A 10 -4.05 -6.27 8.11
N ARG A 11 -4.48 -5.53 9.13
CA ARG A 11 -4.11 -4.14 9.28
C ARG A 11 -2.60 -3.97 9.42
N VAL A 12 -1.98 -4.86 10.19
CA VAL A 12 -0.51 -4.87 10.34
C VAL A 12 0.15 -5.24 9.02
N VAL A 13 -0.42 -6.19 8.28
CA VAL A 13 0.10 -6.57 6.97
C VAL A 13 0.04 -5.39 6.01
N LEU A 14 -1.08 -4.66 5.97
CA LEU A 14 -1.22 -3.48 5.11
C LEU A 14 -0.20 -2.40 5.46
N MET A 15 0.01 -2.16 6.75
CA MET A 15 1.02 -1.20 7.21
C MET A 15 2.41 -1.61 6.76
N THR A 16 2.73 -2.89 6.88
CA THR A 16 4.02 -3.43 6.45
C THR A 16 4.22 -3.26 4.94
N VAL A 17 3.17 -3.51 4.17
CA VAL A 17 3.22 -3.33 2.71
C VAL A 17 3.52 -1.86 2.38
N LEU A 18 2.87 -0.92 3.05
CA LEU A 18 3.10 0.50 2.80
C LEU A 18 4.51 0.95 3.17
N ILE A 19 5.04 0.43 4.27
CA ILE A 19 6.43 0.74 4.66
C ILE A 19 7.39 0.17 3.64
N PHE A 20 7.13 -1.04 3.17
CA PHE A 20 7.94 -1.67 2.14
C PHE A 20 7.87 -0.87 0.84
N GLU A 21 6.69 -0.41 0.47
CA GLU A 21 6.51 0.45 -0.71
C GLU A 21 7.30 1.75 -0.59
N MET A 22 7.34 2.34 0.60
CA MET A 22 8.13 3.54 0.84
C MET A 22 9.60 3.30 0.50
N ILE A 23 10.14 2.18 0.96
CA ILE A 23 11.53 1.80 0.67
C ILE A 23 11.72 1.58 -0.82
N VAL A 24 10.82 0.86 -1.45
CA VAL A 24 10.88 0.55 -2.89
C VAL A 24 10.81 1.83 -3.72
N PHE A 25 9.92 2.75 -3.38
CA PHE A 25 9.81 4.02 -4.11
C PHE A 25 11.07 4.86 -3.94
N GLY A 26 11.66 4.85 -2.74
CA GLY A 26 12.94 5.52 -2.53
C GLY A 26 14.05 4.93 -3.40
N LEU A 27 14.10 3.60 -3.50
CA LEU A 27 15.08 2.91 -4.33
C LEU A 27 14.78 3.08 -5.82
N ALA A 28 13.53 3.36 -6.18
CA ALA A 28 13.17 3.61 -7.58
C ALA A 28 13.81 4.89 -8.12
N ILE A 29 14.12 5.85 -7.25
CA ILE A 29 14.72 7.12 -7.69
C ILE A 29 16.03 6.88 -8.44
N PRO A 30 17.06 6.22 -7.89
CA PRO A 30 18.28 5.96 -8.64
C PRO A 30 18.05 5.04 -9.84
N VAL A 31 17.13 4.09 -9.75
CA VAL A 31 16.80 3.22 -10.88
C VAL A 31 16.25 4.03 -12.04
N MET A 32 15.36 4.96 -11.78
CA MET A 32 14.80 5.82 -12.81
C MET A 32 15.88 6.70 -13.45
N ILE A 33 16.80 7.24 -12.64
CA ILE A 33 17.85 8.11 -13.14
C ILE A 33 18.87 7.34 -13.98
N PHE A 34 19.40 6.23 -13.44
CA PHE A 34 20.57 5.56 -14.01
C PHE A 34 20.21 4.47 -14.99
N ILE A 35 19.05 3.88 -14.89
CA ILE A 35 18.66 2.76 -15.78
C ILE A 35 17.63 3.20 -16.81
N SER A 36 16.63 3.98 -16.40
CA SER A 36 15.53 4.38 -17.27
C SER A 36 15.69 5.77 -17.86
N ASN A 37 16.80 6.44 -17.58
CA ASN A 37 17.12 7.77 -18.12
C ASN A 37 16.06 8.84 -17.80
N VAL A 38 15.40 8.72 -16.67
CA VAL A 38 14.45 9.72 -16.20
C VAL A 38 15.24 10.90 -15.63
N PRO A 39 14.87 12.15 -15.96
CA PRO A 39 15.54 13.31 -15.37
C PRO A 39 15.52 13.27 -13.84
N ALA A 40 16.61 13.69 -13.21
CA ALA A 40 16.75 13.62 -11.76
C ALA A 40 15.62 14.34 -11.03
N ALA A 41 15.19 15.51 -11.53
CA ALA A 41 14.09 16.25 -10.92
C ALA A 41 12.78 15.48 -10.96
N ALA A 42 12.48 14.84 -12.10
CA ALA A 42 11.26 14.03 -12.23
C ALA A 42 11.34 12.79 -11.35
N ALA A 43 12.48 12.09 -11.34
CA ALA A 43 12.68 10.91 -10.51
C ALA A 43 12.50 11.23 -9.03
N ALA A 44 13.14 12.29 -8.56
CA ALA A 44 13.03 12.71 -7.17
C ALA A 44 11.61 13.16 -6.83
N GLY A 45 10.96 13.88 -7.73
CA GLY A 45 9.60 14.37 -7.52
C GLY A 45 8.58 13.24 -7.43
N PHE A 46 8.56 12.37 -8.43
CA PHE A 46 7.58 11.28 -8.48
C PHE A 46 7.92 10.17 -7.49
N GLY A 47 9.17 9.74 -7.43
CA GLY A 47 9.59 8.69 -6.51
C GLY A 47 9.53 9.14 -5.06
N GLY A 48 10.03 10.34 -4.78
CA GLY A 48 9.98 10.92 -3.44
C GLY A 48 8.56 11.19 -2.99
N GLY A 49 7.73 11.73 -3.88
CA GLY A 49 6.32 11.95 -3.58
C GLY A 49 5.57 10.67 -3.26
N ALA A 50 5.81 9.62 -4.04
CA ALA A 50 5.20 8.32 -3.80
C ALA A 50 5.68 7.73 -2.47
N ALA A 51 6.96 7.85 -2.16
CA ALA A 51 7.53 7.35 -0.90
C ALA A 51 6.91 8.08 0.30
N VAL A 52 6.79 9.39 0.22
CA VAL A 52 6.17 10.18 1.29
C VAL A 52 4.71 9.80 1.45
N LEU A 53 3.99 9.63 0.34
CA LEU A 53 2.59 9.20 0.36
C LEU A 53 2.44 7.85 1.07
N ALA A 54 3.31 6.89 0.76
CA ALA A 54 3.29 5.58 1.40
C ALA A 54 3.56 5.68 2.90
N LEU A 55 4.51 6.52 3.29
CA LEU A 55 4.85 6.72 4.70
C LEU A 55 3.69 7.34 5.46
N VAL A 56 3.08 8.39 4.91
CA VAL A 56 1.94 9.06 5.53
C VAL A 56 0.76 8.10 5.62
N ALA A 57 0.51 7.33 4.57
CA ALA A 57 -0.56 6.33 4.58
C ALA A 57 -0.35 5.30 5.69
N ALA A 58 0.89 4.81 5.84
CA ALA A 58 1.21 3.85 6.89
C ALA A 58 0.96 4.42 8.29
N GLY A 59 1.34 5.68 8.49
CA GLY A 59 1.14 6.35 9.78
C GLY A 59 -0.31 6.64 10.09
N LEU A 60 -1.15 6.80 9.06
CA LEU A 60 -2.57 7.14 9.22
C LEU A 60 -3.51 5.93 9.08
N LEU A 61 -2.98 4.71 9.06
CA LEU A 61 -3.83 3.51 8.93
C LEU A 61 -4.77 3.31 10.11
N ARG A 62 -4.60 4.08 11.16
CA ARG A 62 -5.52 4.05 12.29
C ARG A 62 -6.88 4.65 11.95
N SER A 63 -6.93 5.48 10.92
CA SER A 63 -8.15 6.16 10.50
C SER A 63 -8.48 5.80 9.04
N GLY A 64 -9.69 6.15 8.61
CA GLY A 64 -10.10 5.93 7.23
C GLY A 64 -9.25 6.69 6.22
N VAL A 65 -8.67 7.81 6.62
CA VAL A 65 -7.80 8.61 5.75
C VAL A 65 -6.59 7.80 5.31
N GLY A 66 -5.99 7.03 6.23
CA GLY A 66 -4.85 6.17 5.91
C GLY A 66 -5.18 5.13 4.86
N TYR A 67 -6.36 4.54 4.90
CA TYR A 67 -6.78 3.56 3.89
C TYR A 67 -6.98 4.21 2.53
N VAL A 68 -7.57 5.40 2.48
CA VAL A 68 -7.70 6.16 1.24
C VAL A 68 -6.33 6.47 0.66
N LEU A 69 -5.41 6.94 1.49
CA LEU A 69 -4.04 7.23 1.07
C LEU A 69 -3.31 5.98 0.63
N GLY A 70 -3.58 4.83 1.27
CA GLY A 70 -3.01 3.56 0.86
C GLY A 70 -3.43 3.17 -0.55
N TRP A 71 -4.71 3.33 -0.89
CA TRP A 71 -5.18 3.09 -2.24
C TRP A 71 -4.56 4.05 -3.24
N LEU A 72 -4.39 5.33 -2.85
CA LEU A 72 -3.71 6.31 -3.70
C LEU A 72 -2.25 5.93 -3.90
N THR A 73 -1.61 5.34 -2.89
CA THR A 73 -0.24 4.85 -3.00
C THR A 73 -0.12 3.77 -4.07
N GLN A 74 -1.11 2.87 -4.16
CA GLN A 74 -1.11 1.85 -5.19
C GLN A 74 -1.19 2.46 -6.58
N LEU A 75 -2.04 3.47 -6.74
CA LEU A 75 -2.14 4.19 -8.01
C LEU A 75 -0.84 4.90 -8.35
N ALA A 76 -0.20 5.52 -7.36
CA ALA A 76 1.09 6.18 -7.54
C ALA A 76 2.16 5.18 -7.98
N GLY A 77 2.18 3.99 -7.38
CA GLY A 77 3.11 2.94 -7.77
C GLY A 77 2.92 2.49 -9.20
N LEU A 78 1.69 2.32 -9.63
CA LEU A 78 1.38 1.95 -11.01
C LEU A 78 1.74 3.08 -11.98
N ALA A 79 1.52 4.34 -11.57
CA ALA A 79 1.88 5.49 -12.39
C ALA A 79 3.38 5.58 -12.62
N LEU A 80 4.19 5.22 -11.63
CA LEU A 80 5.65 5.16 -11.80
C LEU A 80 6.06 4.13 -12.84
N GLY A 81 5.22 3.13 -13.10
CA GLY A 81 5.46 2.14 -14.14
C GLY A 81 5.53 2.74 -15.54
N PHE A 82 4.91 3.89 -15.74
CA PHE A 82 5.01 4.60 -17.02
C PHE A 82 6.39 5.26 -17.21
N LEU A 83 7.12 5.45 -16.12
CA LEU A 83 8.47 6.02 -16.17
C LEU A 83 9.52 4.94 -16.31
N THR A 84 9.28 3.74 -15.78
CA THR A 84 10.22 2.63 -15.87
C THR A 84 9.48 1.30 -15.83
N THR A 85 9.84 0.40 -16.76
CA THR A 85 9.21 -0.92 -16.84
C THR A 85 9.41 -1.74 -15.57
N LEU A 86 10.59 -1.62 -14.96
CA LEU A 86 10.89 -2.34 -13.73
C LEU A 86 9.91 -1.95 -12.63
N MET A 87 9.64 -0.66 -12.50
CA MET A 87 8.71 -0.17 -11.50
C MET A 87 7.28 -0.61 -11.79
N PHE A 88 6.93 -0.76 -13.06
CA PHE A 88 5.62 -1.27 -13.45
C PHE A 88 5.39 -2.67 -12.88
N ILE A 89 6.38 -3.55 -13.02
CA ILE A 89 6.30 -4.92 -12.49
C ILE A 89 6.20 -4.90 -10.97
N VAL A 90 7.06 -4.15 -10.31
CA VAL A 90 7.08 -4.05 -8.85
C VAL A 90 5.79 -3.44 -8.34
N GLY A 91 5.32 -2.38 -8.98
CA GLY A 91 4.07 -1.72 -8.61
C GLY A 91 2.87 -2.65 -8.71
N MET A 92 2.82 -3.46 -9.78
CA MET A 92 1.75 -4.45 -9.95
C MET A 92 1.77 -5.49 -8.84
N LEU A 93 2.96 -5.97 -8.48
CA LEU A 93 3.10 -6.94 -7.40
C LEU A 93 2.65 -6.36 -6.06
N LEU A 94 3.11 -5.17 -5.74
CA LEU A 94 2.75 -4.52 -4.48
C LEU A 94 1.26 -4.20 -4.41
N ALA A 95 0.69 -3.74 -5.52
CA ALA A 95 -0.74 -3.49 -5.60
C ALA A 95 -1.55 -4.78 -5.40
N ALA A 96 -1.10 -5.88 -6.00
CA ALA A 96 -1.75 -7.18 -5.84
C ALA A 96 -1.72 -7.63 -4.37
N VAL A 97 -0.58 -7.48 -3.71
CA VAL A 97 -0.44 -7.83 -2.29
C VAL A 97 -1.36 -6.95 -1.44
N TRP A 98 -1.39 -5.66 -1.73
CA TRP A 98 -2.27 -4.72 -1.01
C TRP A 98 -3.74 -5.13 -1.14
N VAL A 99 -4.20 -5.35 -2.37
CA VAL A 99 -5.59 -5.72 -2.61
C VAL A 99 -5.93 -7.05 -1.93
N LEU A 100 -5.04 -8.03 -2.05
CA LEU A 100 -5.24 -9.32 -1.43
C LEU A 100 -5.33 -9.21 0.09
N ALA A 101 -4.41 -8.48 0.71
CA ALA A 101 -4.42 -8.28 2.15
C ALA A 101 -5.68 -7.53 2.60
N PHE A 102 -6.10 -6.53 1.84
CA PHE A 102 -7.30 -5.77 2.16
C PHE A 102 -8.55 -6.65 2.09
N VAL A 103 -8.67 -7.44 1.03
CA VAL A 103 -9.81 -8.36 0.85
C VAL A 103 -9.85 -9.40 1.96
N LEU A 104 -8.69 -9.98 2.28
CA LEU A 104 -8.61 -10.95 3.39
C LEU A 104 -8.96 -10.29 4.71
N GLY A 105 -8.53 -9.04 4.91
CA GLY A 105 -8.88 -8.29 6.09
C GLY A 105 -10.39 -8.07 6.21
N LYS A 106 -11.04 -7.73 5.10
CA LYS A 106 -12.48 -7.57 5.09
C LYS A 106 -13.21 -8.87 5.39
N ARG A 107 -12.72 -9.98 4.87
CA ARG A 107 -13.30 -11.29 5.17
C ARG A 107 -13.15 -11.64 6.65
N LEU A 108 -12.00 -11.31 7.24
CA LEU A 108 -11.80 -11.54 8.67
C LEU A 108 -12.74 -10.69 9.51
N ASP A 109 -12.95 -9.44 9.12
CA ASP A 109 -13.89 -8.57 9.82
C ASP A 109 -15.31 -9.15 9.77
N SER A 110 -15.74 -9.65 8.63
CA SER A 110 -17.03 -10.29 8.49
C SER A 110 -17.17 -11.51 9.40
N ARG A 111 -16.13 -12.32 9.48
CA ARG A 111 -16.15 -13.49 10.36
C ARG A 111 -16.18 -13.10 11.83
N MET A 112 -15.46 -12.04 12.18
CA MET A 112 -15.43 -11.55 13.55
C MET A 112 -16.76 -10.96 13.97
N GLU A 113 -17.52 -10.41 13.04
CA GLU A 113 -18.85 -9.88 13.31
C GLU A 113 -19.86 -11.00 13.56
N THR A 114 -19.76 -12.11 12.86
CA THR A 114 -20.69 -13.23 12.99
C THR A 114 -20.26 -14.23 14.05
N SER A 115 -18.97 -14.54 14.12
CA SER A 115 -18.45 -15.56 15.01
C SER A 115 -18.74 -15.36 16.49
N PRO A 116 -18.73 -14.12 17.05
CA PRO A 116 -19.04 -13.94 18.47
C PRO A 116 -20.41 -14.45 18.87
N GLU A 117 -21.39 -14.25 18.02
CA GLU A 117 -22.74 -14.76 18.28
C GLU A 117 -22.76 -16.28 18.33
N ASP A 118 -22.10 -16.91 17.37
CA ASP A 118 -22.03 -18.37 17.30
C ASP A 118 -21.34 -18.93 18.53
N ARG A 119 -20.33 -18.25 19.02
CA ARG A 119 -19.59 -18.71 20.19
C ARG A 119 -20.34 -18.52 21.48
N ASP A 120 -21.17 -17.52 21.53
CA ASP A 120 -21.96 -17.19 22.71
C ASP A 120 -23.15 -18.12 22.88
N ILE A 121 -23.51 -18.82 21.83
CA ILE A 121 -24.57 -19.81 21.88
C ILE A 121 -24.06 -21.07 22.58
N PRO A 122 -24.65 -21.45 23.70
CA PRO A 122 -24.23 -22.66 24.43
C PRO A 122 -24.41 -23.91 23.59
#